data_78aca8ffa6c6a89acb3fc1c718c9e961
#
_entry.id   78aca8ffa6c6a89acb3fc1c718c9e961
#
_cell.length_a   1.000
_cell.length_b   1.000
_cell.length_c   1.000
_cell.angle_alpha   90.00
_cell.angle_beta   90.00
_cell.angle_gamma   90.00
#
_symmetry.space_group_name_H-M   'P 1'
#
loop_
_entity.id
_entity.type
_entity.pdbx_description
1 polymer ?
#
loop_
_entity_poly.entity_id
_entity_poly.type
_entity_poly.pdbx_seq_one_letter_code
_entity_poly.pdbx_strand_id
1 'polypeptide(L)'
;MNSSFNKFLIFKKWIIIMMICIFSTNFLYIPSVNALSDSKQFVLDAWTLVNEGYYDPELLEEIQWKRIRQKTLQKQIETSDEAYSAIEDMLKPLEDPFTRILRPKDYELIKTSNFGSEINGVGLQLGEDEITKKIKVISTLAGSPAEEAGIISGDLIDKVDGISSSELGLANTASKLRGDSGTKVLVQIISTSDEIKEIDLERRSVDLRPVRTKRLRDDSHTIGYLRITQFSESVPKKIEEALQELKDKEVEGIILDLRNNSGGLVSSGIAVADYFISEQPIVETKDRNGIKDAMISQKNTFFDGPMVTLVNKGTASASEILAGSLQDNERSTLMGKQTYGKGLIQSLKSLGEESGIAITVASYLTPKGNNIQGKGITPDKILDLPEAREYGNSEDKWVKNAEIYLNSLFDKGEVKESHYEIESKDINT
;
A
#
# COMPACT_ATOMS: atom_id res chain seq x y z
N MET A 1 49.64 28.60 77.43
CA MET A 1 48.77 29.12 76.35
C MET A 1 48.59 28.16 75.15
N ASN A 2 48.74 26.80 75.31
CA ASN A 2 48.77 25.91 74.14
C ASN A 2 47.66 24.79 74.18
N SER A 3 46.78 24.73 75.16
CA SER A 3 45.75 23.67 75.28
C SER A 3 44.42 24.01 74.56
N SER A 4 44.10 25.31 74.47
CA SER A 4 42.83 25.79 73.91
C SER A 4 42.82 25.74 72.37
N PHE A 5 43.96 25.93 71.73
CA PHE A 5 44.10 25.99 70.29
C PHE A 5 43.96 24.60 69.62
N ASN A 6 44.45 23.58 70.29
CA ASN A 6 44.32 22.18 69.79
C ASN A 6 42.89 21.67 69.87
N LYS A 7 42.09 22.06 70.85
CA LYS A 7 40.68 21.61 70.93
C LYS A 7 39.83 22.28 69.85
N PHE A 8 40.14 23.49 69.44
CA PHE A 8 39.42 24.20 68.39
C PHE A 8 39.75 23.64 67.00
N LEU A 9 40.98 23.17 66.77
CA LEU A 9 41.35 22.53 65.51
C LEU A 9 40.70 21.12 65.37
N ILE A 10 40.61 20.39 66.46
CA ILE A 10 39.98 19.06 66.47
C ILE A 10 38.46 19.20 66.26
N PHE A 11 37.81 20.20 66.89
CA PHE A 11 36.39 20.47 66.68
C PHE A 11 36.05 20.88 65.22
N LYS A 12 36.86 21.70 64.59
CA LYS A 12 36.75 22.03 63.17
C LYS A 12 36.91 20.82 62.24
N LYS A 13 37.85 19.91 62.55
CA LYS A 13 38.00 18.66 61.77
C LYS A 13 36.78 17.76 61.90
N TRP A 14 36.14 17.63 63.04
CA TRP A 14 34.94 16.85 63.24
C TRP A 14 33.73 17.45 62.54
N ILE A 15 33.58 18.78 62.49
CA ILE A 15 32.50 19.43 61.73
C ILE A 15 32.69 19.22 60.21
N ILE A 16 33.91 19.27 59.69
CA ILE A 16 34.19 19.01 58.29
C ILE A 16 33.93 17.54 57.90
N ILE A 17 34.31 16.58 58.78
CA ILE A 17 34.03 15.16 58.57
C ILE A 17 32.51 14.89 58.64
N MET A 18 31.79 15.50 59.57
CA MET A 18 30.36 15.39 59.65
C MET A 18 29.61 16.02 58.47
N MET A 19 30.09 17.18 57.94
CA MET A 19 29.56 17.77 56.71
C MET A 19 29.84 16.88 55.47
N ILE A 20 31.01 16.27 55.38
CA ILE A 20 31.32 15.31 54.30
C ILE A 20 30.44 14.08 54.36
N CYS A 21 30.19 13.55 55.57
CA CYS A 21 29.27 12.42 55.74
C CYS A 21 27.81 12.75 55.42
N ILE A 22 27.32 13.96 55.70
CA ILE A 22 25.99 14.43 55.35
C ILE A 22 25.85 14.66 53.83
N PHE A 23 26.91 15.14 53.19
CA PHE A 23 26.92 15.27 51.71
C PHE A 23 27.03 13.94 50.97
N SER A 24 27.74 12.93 51.53
CA SER A 24 27.86 11.61 50.94
C SER A 24 26.59 10.72 51.09
N THR A 25 25.76 10.95 52.12
CA THR A 25 24.51 10.23 52.29
C THR A 25 23.33 10.76 51.47
N ASN A 26 23.40 12.03 50.98
CA ASN A 26 22.41 12.59 50.08
C ASN A 26 22.70 12.28 48.60
N PHE A 27 23.86 11.71 48.25
CA PHE A 27 24.21 11.38 46.86
C PHE A 27 23.84 9.95 46.44
N LEU A 28 23.15 9.17 47.30
CA LEU A 28 22.77 7.79 47.02
C LEU A 28 21.27 7.56 46.81
N TYR A 29 20.46 8.62 46.74
CA TYR A 29 19.11 8.52 46.24
C TYR A 29 19.09 9.03 44.76
N ILE A 30 19.76 8.30 43.85
CA ILE A 30 19.37 8.32 42.45
C ILE A 30 18.11 7.46 42.43
N PRO A 31 16.91 8.03 42.19
CA PRO A 31 15.76 7.20 41.96
C PRO A 31 16.16 6.28 40.81
N SER A 32 16.11 4.98 41.04
CA SER A 32 16.26 4.01 39.95
C SER A 32 15.16 4.36 38.96
N VAL A 33 15.55 5.01 37.86
CA VAL A 33 14.69 5.06 36.70
C VAL A 33 14.54 3.60 36.32
N ASN A 34 13.37 3.01 36.67
CA ASN A 34 13.04 1.68 36.22
C ASN A 34 13.13 1.73 34.70
N ALA A 35 14.16 1.16 34.13
CA ALA A 35 14.23 0.92 32.70
C ALA A 35 12.96 0.17 32.31
N LEU A 36 12.31 0.61 31.25
CA LEU A 36 11.18 -0.12 30.70
C LEU A 36 11.67 -1.53 30.34
N SER A 37 10.82 -2.54 30.49
CA SER A 37 11.10 -3.85 29.92
C SER A 37 11.20 -3.75 28.41
N ASP A 38 11.95 -4.64 27.76
CA ASP A 38 12.12 -4.64 26.31
C ASP A 38 10.77 -4.63 25.59
N SER A 39 9.80 -5.38 26.09
CA SER A 39 8.42 -5.42 25.57
C SER A 39 7.70 -4.06 25.68
N LYS A 40 7.88 -3.34 26.78
CA LYS A 40 7.32 -1.98 26.93
C LYS A 40 8.06 -0.95 26.07
N GLN A 41 9.35 -1.11 25.89
CA GLN A 41 10.13 -0.27 24.98
C GLN A 41 9.63 -0.43 23.54
N PHE A 42 9.38 -1.67 23.11
CA PHE A 42 8.82 -1.98 21.80
C PHE A 42 7.46 -1.27 21.55
N VAL A 43 6.57 -1.27 22.56
CA VAL A 43 5.30 -0.51 22.50
C VAL A 43 5.55 1.01 22.42
N LEU A 44 6.53 1.52 23.16
CA LEU A 44 6.88 2.94 23.13
C LEU A 44 7.44 3.35 21.76
N ASP A 45 8.27 2.51 21.15
CA ASP A 45 8.84 2.75 19.83
C ASP A 45 7.74 2.78 18.76
N ALA A 46 6.79 1.85 18.80
CA ALA A 46 5.62 1.86 17.94
C ALA A 46 4.80 3.14 18.09
N TRP A 47 4.54 3.55 19.35
CA TRP A 47 3.83 4.80 19.64
C TRP A 47 4.57 6.00 19.07
N THR A 48 5.90 6.06 19.23
CA THR A 48 6.74 7.16 18.76
C THR A 48 6.67 7.29 17.25
N LEU A 49 6.83 6.17 16.52
CA LEU A 49 6.74 6.15 15.06
C LEU A 49 5.40 6.67 14.55
N VAL A 50 4.29 6.28 15.20
CA VAL A 50 2.96 6.78 14.83
C VAL A 50 2.82 8.26 15.20
N ASN A 51 3.24 8.67 16.39
CA ASN A 51 3.18 10.07 16.83
C ASN A 51 3.92 11.04 15.90
N GLU A 52 5.04 10.58 15.33
CA GLU A 52 5.86 11.40 14.43
C GLU A 52 5.41 11.31 12.97
N GLY A 53 4.90 10.15 12.54
CA GLY A 53 4.64 9.86 11.14
C GLY A 53 3.18 9.92 10.70
N TYR A 54 2.21 9.80 11.60
CA TYR A 54 0.79 9.74 11.22
C TYR A 54 0.33 11.05 10.57
N TYR A 55 -0.41 10.94 9.47
CA TYR A 55 -0.73 12.07 8.58
C TYR A 55 -1.71 13.08 9.17
N ASP A 56 -2.50 12.69 10.18
CA ASP A 56 -3.51 13.54 10.82
C ASP A 56 -3.14 13.80 12.29
N PRO A 57 -2.38 14.87 12.57
CA PRO A 57 -2.01 15.24 13.94
C PRO A 57 -3.20 15.76 14.75
N GLU A 58 -4.26 16.30 14.12
CA GLU A 58 -5.44 16.80 14.81
C GLU A 58 -6.21 15.62 15.41
N LEU A 59 -6.38 14.53 14.68
CA LEU A 59 -6.96 13.29 15.19
C LEU A 59 -6.16 12.74 16.38
N LEU A 60 -4.80 12.77 16.32
CA LEU A 60 -3.97 12.31 17.44
C LEU A 60 -4.20 13.14 18.72
N GLU A 61 -4.48 14.43 18.59
CA GLU A 61 -4.83 15.30 19.72
C GLU A 61 -6.24 14.99 20.22
N GLU A 62 -7.22 14.85 19.34
CA GLU A 62 -8.62 14.54 19.66
C GLU A 62 -8.75 13.25 20.44
N ILE A 63 -8.12 12.17 20.00
CA ILE A 63 -8.13 10.85 20.68
C ILE A 63 -7.24 10.83 21.93
N GLN A 64 -6.57 11.92 22.25
CA GLN A 64 -5.62 12.02 23.38
C GLN A 64 -4.48 10.98 23.29
N TRP A 65 -3.80 10.89 22.15
CA TRP A 65 -2.76 9.90 21.83
C TRP A 65 -1.72 9.71 22.93
N LYS A 66 -1.27 10.81 23.58
CA LYS A 66 -0.35 10.76 24.72
C LYS A 66 -0.95 10.03 25.93
N ARG A 67 -2.25 10.15 26.17
CA ARG A 67 -2.94 9.46 27.27
C ARG A 67 -3.12 7.97 26.97
N ILE A 68 -3.37 7.61 25.70
CA ILE A 68 -3.42 6.22 25.26
C ILE A 68 -2.07 5.55 25.56
N ARG A 69 -0.94 6.15 25.20
CA ARG A 69 0.39 5.65 25.57
C ARG A 69 0.53 5.39 27.06
N GLN A 70 0.18 6.37 27.89
CA GLN A 70 0.29 6.24 29.35
C GLN A 70 -0.51 5.04 29.86
N LYS A 71 -1.75 4.90 29.42
CA LYS A 71 -2.63 3.76 29.81
C LYS A 71 -2.05 2.43 29.33
N THR A 72 -1.54 2.37 28.10
CA THR A 72 -0.97 1.14 27.55
C THR A 72 0.27 0.70 28.33
N LEU A 73 1.19 1.62 28.64
CA LEU A 73 2.41 1.31 29.39
C LEU A 73 2.16 0.96 30.88
N GLN A 74 0.97 1.29 31.44
CA GLN A 74 0.55 0.85 32.78
C GLN A 74 0.12 -0.63 32.81
N LYS A 75 -0.21 -1.22 31.64
CA LYS A 75 -0.53 -2.65 31.56
C LYS A 75 0.72 -3.49 31.88
N GLN A 76 0.49 -4.71 32.34
CA GLN A 76 1.55 -5.72 32.45
C GLN A 76 1.84 -6.22 31.04
N ILE A 77 3.07 -6.01 30.55
CA ILE A 77 3.53 -6.39 29.20
C ILE A 77 4.92 -7.00 29.40
N GLU A 78 4.99 -8.31 29.37
CA GLU A 78 6.22 -9.08 29.67
C GLU A 78 6.72 -9.85 28.44
N THR A 79 5.81 -10.22 27.54
CA THR A 79 6.11 -11.03 26.35
C THR A 79 5.94 -10.21 25.07
N SER A 80 6.57 -10.65 23.98
CA SER A 80 6.42 -10.06 22.63
C SER A 80 4.96 -10.15 22.16
N ASP A 81 4.24 -11.25 22.42
CA ASP A 81 2.84 -11.37 22.03
C ASP A 81 1.92 -10.39 22.77
N GLU A 82 2.18 -10.16 24.06
CA GLU A 82 1.48 -9.12 24.81
C GLU A 82 1.79 -7.73 24.29
N ALA A 83 3.03 -7.47 23.85
CA ALA A 83 3.42 -6.22 23.25
C ALA A 83 2.72 -6.00 21.90
N TYR A 84 2.66 -7.01 21.01
CA TYR A 84 1.89 -6.92 19.76
C TYR A 84 0.42 -6.60 20.03
N SER A 85 -0.21 -7.34 20.95
CA SER A 85 -1.62 -7.11 21.32
C SER A 85 -1.84 -5.71 21.91
N ALA A 86 -0.90 -5.23 22.72
CA ALA A 86 -0.97 -3.89 23.29
C ALA A 86 -0.84 -2.79 22.23
N ILE A 87 0.00 -3.00 21.20
CA ILE A 87 0.12 -2.10 20.05
C ILE A 87 -1.16 -2.13 19.21
N GLU A 88 -1.69 -3.32 18.90
CA GLU A 88 -2.95 -3.46 18.17
C GLU A 88 -4.10 -2.70 18.86
N ASP A 89 -4.24 -2.88 20.19
CA ASP A 89 -5.23 -2.14 21.00
C ASP A 89 -4.98 -0.63 21.00
N MET A 90 -3.72 -0.21 21.03
CA MET A 90 -3.32 1.19 21.02
C MET A 90 -3.67 1.88 19.71
N LEU A 91 -3.59 1.17 18.59
CA LEU A 91 -3.88 1.69 17.26
C LEU A 91 -5.38 1.77 16.94
N LYS A 92 -6.24 0.97 17.58
CA LYS A 92 -7.69 0.93 17.32
C LYS A 92 -8.39 2.29 17.30
N PRO A 93 -8.09 3.24 18.22
CA PRO A 93 -8.74 4.55 18.22
C PRO A 93 -8.42 5.44 17.02
N LEU A 94 -7.43 5.07 16.19
CA LEU A 94 -7.16 5.77 14.93
C LEU A 94 -8.26 5.52 13.88
N GLU A 95 -9.03 4.43 14.04
CA GLU A 95 -10.03 3.96 13.05
C GLU A 95 -9.47 3.83 11.62
N ASP A 96 -8.13 3.66 11.53
CA ASP A 96 -7.38 3.51 10.29
C ASP A 96 -6.85 2.07 10.15
N PRO A 97 -7.48 1.22 9.34
CA PRO A 97 -7.08 -0.17 9.16
C PRO A 97 -5.73 -0.34 8.45
N PHE A 98 -5.21 0.75 7.86
CA PHE A 98 -3.93 0.73 7.15
C PHE A 98 -2.75 1.01 8.08
N THR A 99 -2.97 1.69 9.22
CA THR A 99 -1.96 1.86 10.26
C THR A 99 -2.00 0.66 11.20
N ARG A 100 -1.02 -0.24 11.05
CA ARG A 100 -0.98 -1.52 11.78
C ARG A 100 0.42 -2.02 12.05
N ILE A 101 0.56 -2.75 13.15
CA ILE A 101 1.77 -3.53 13.45
C ILE A 101 1.88 -4.73 12.51
N LEU A 102 3.10 -5.07 12.12
CA LEU A 102 3.44 -6.20 11.28
C LEU A 102 4.38 -7.13 12.04
N ARG A 103 3.93 -8.34 12.32
CA ARG A 103 4.76 -9.39 12.91
C ARG A 103 5.87 -9.79 11.95
N PRO A 104 6.96 -10.41 12.38
CA PRO A 104 8.13 -10.68 11.53
C PRO A 104 7.80 -11.32 10.18
N LYS A 105 6.94 -12.34 10.20
CA LYS A 105 6.51 -13.03 8.96
C LYS A 105 5.79 -12.09 7.99
N ASP A 106 4.88 -11.26 8.49
CA ASP A 106 4.11 -10.34 7.65
C ASP A 106 4.96 -9.18 7.15
N TYR A 107 5.88 -8.69 7.99
CA TYR A 107 6.82 -7.65 7.63
C TYR A 107 7.76 -8.10 6.50
N GLU A 108 8.33 -9.29 6.63
CA GLU A 108 9.21 -9.85 5.59
C GLU A 108 8.46 -10.12 4.29
N LEU A 109 7.20 -10.60 4.37
CA LEU A 109 6.36 -10.80 3.19
C LEU A 109 6.06 -9.49 2.45
N ILE A 110 5.79 -8.40 3.16
CA ILE A 110 5.54 -7.10 2.51
C ILE A 110 6.83 -6.59 1.87
N LYS A 111 7.98 -6.72 2.52
CA LYS A 111 9.26 -6.36 1.93
C LYS A 111 9.53 -7.14 0.64
N THR A 112 9.41 -8.47 0.69
CA THR A 112 9.69 -9.33 -0.47
C THR A 112 8.69 -9.10 -1.61
N SER A 113 7.41 -8.85 -1.33
CA SER A 113 6.42 -8.56 -2.37
C SER A 113 6.70 -7.23 -3.10
N ASN A 114 7.24 -6.24 -2.41
CA ASN A 114 7.64 -4.96 -3.01
C ASN A 114 8.79 -5.13 -4.03
N PHE A 115 9.64 -6.14 -3.85
CA PHE A 115 10.69 -6.48 -4.82
C PHE A 115 10.21 -7.36 -5.98
N GLY A 116 8.94 -7.78 -5.99
CA GLY A 116 8.37 -8.62 -7.05
C GLY A 116 8.71 -10.11 -6.93
N SER A 117 8.97 -10.57 -5.71
CA SER A 117 9.20 -11.99 -5.40
C SER A 117 7.90 -12.79 -5.44
N GLU A 118 7.98 -14.10 -5.67
CA GLU A 118 6.85 -15.01 -5.60
C GLU A 118 6.22 -15.02 -4.20
N ILE A 119 4.90 -15.02 -4.15
CA ILE A 119 4.14 -15.14 -2.89
C ILE A 119 3.38 -16.46 -2.89
N ASN A 120 3.61 -17.27 -1.85
CA ASN A 120 2.85 -18.50 -1.64
C ASN A 120 1.53 -18.20 -0.92
N GLY A 121 0.41 -18.58 -1.51
CA GLY A 121 -0.92 -18.37 -0.96
C GLY A 121 -2.03 -18.63 -1.95
N VAL A 122 -3.21 -18.12 -1.65
CA VAL A 122 -4.40 -18.27 -2.51
C VAL A 122 -4.58 -17.12 -3.50
N GLY A 123 -3.76 -16.05 -3.42
CA GLY A 123 -3.80 -14.92 -4.35
C GLY A 123 -4.94 -13.94 -4.14
N LEU A 124 -5.31 -13.67 -2.88
CA LEU A 124 -6.29 -12.65 -2.50
C LEU A 124 -5.60 -11.41 -1.95
N GLN A 125 -6.00 -10.26 -2.42
CA GLN A 125 -5.69 -8.96 -1.83
C GLN A 125 -6.92 -8.49 -1.05
N LEU A 126 -6.73 -8.19 0.24
CA LEU A 126 -7.80 -7.91 1.17
C LEU A 126 -7.74 -6.46 1.66
N GLY A 127 -8.90 -5.92 1.96
CA GLY A 127 -9.10 -4.67 2.67
C GLY A 127 -10.22 -4.80 3.68
N GLU A 128 -10.43 -3.76 4.48
CA GLU A 128 -11.58 -3.65 5.36
C GLU A 128 -12.60 -2.71 4.72
N ASP A 129 -13.87 -3.11 4.73
CA ASP A 129 -14.96 -2.25 4.29
C ASP A 129 -15.19 -1.14 5.34
N GLU A 130 -15.14 0.11 4.93
CA GLU A 130 -15.16 1.27 5.84
C GLU A 130 -16.44 1.35 6.67
N ILE A 131 -17.55 0.90 6.12
CA ILE A 131 -18.89 1.00 6.76
C ILE A 131 -19.16 -0.23 7.62
N THR A 132 -19.00 -1.42 7.05
CA THR A 132 -19.40 -2.67 7.71
C THR A 132 -18.29 -3.29 8.56
N LYS A 133 -17.04 -2.79 8.42
CA LYS A 133 -15.83 -3.33 9.07
C LYS A 133 -15.56 -4.81 8.75
N LYS A 134 -16.18 -5.34 7.69
CA LYS A 134 -15.95 -6.70 7.21
C LYS A 134 -14.71 -6.76 6.32
N ILE A 135 -14.05 -7.91 6.31
CA ILE A 135 -12.91 -8.15 5.44
C ILE A 135 -13.40 -8.39 4.01
N LYS A 136 -12.96 -7.53 3.10
CA LYS A 136 -13.40 -7.48 1.71
C LYS A 136 -12.27 -7.84 0.76
N VAL A 137 -12.58 -8.58 -0.28
CA VAL A 137 -11.67 -8.82 -1.40
C VAL A 137 -11.54 -7.54 -2.22
N ILE A 138 -10.33 -6.96 -2.26
CA ILE A 138 -10.00 -5.84 -3.15
C ILE A 138 -9.81 -6.38 -4.56
N SER A 139 -8.96 -7.40 -4.70
CA SER A 139 -8.71 -8.04 -5.99
C SER A 139 -8.20 -9.47 -5.82
N THR A 140 -8.29 -10.25 -6.89
CA THR A 140 -7.62 -11.55 -7.04
C THR A 140 -6.37 -11.37 -7.91
N LEU A 141 -5.30 -12.09 -7.58
CA LEU A 141 -4.09 -12.10 -8.40
C LEU A 141 -4.31 -12.99 -9.63
N ALA A 142 -3.87 -12.53 -10.78
CA ALA A 142 -4.06 -13.25 -12.05
C ALA A 142 -3.39 -14.65 -12.03
N GLY A 143 -4.14 -15.70 -12.38
CA GLY A 143 -3.71 -17.09 -12.36
C GLY A 143 -3.61 -17.69 -10.96
N SER A 144 -4.22 -17.04 -9.96
CA SER A 144 -4.24 -17.52 -8.59
C SER A 144 -5.36 -18.53 -8.32
N PRO A 145 -5.23 -19.37 -7.27
CA PRO A 145 -6.31 -20.25 -6.83
C PRO A 145 -7.63 -19.54 -6.56
N ALA A 146 -7.60 -18.34 -6.01
CA ALA A 146 -8.78 -17.55 -5.74
C ALA A 146 -9.49 -17.08 -7.03
N GLU A 147 -8.72 -16.64 -8.04
CA GLU A 147 -9.28 -16.27 -9.34
C GLU A 147 -9.90 -17.49 -10.05
N GLU A 148 -9.20 -18.63 -10.06
CA GLU A 148 -9.70 -19.89 -10.63
C GLU A 148 -10.98 -20.37 -9.95
N ALA A 149 -11.11 -20.15 -8.63
CA ALA A 149 -12.30 -20.47 -7.86
C ALA A 149 -13.46 -19.48 -8.07
N GLY A 150 -13.26 -18.41 -8.84
CA GLY A 150 -14.28 -17.42 -9.17
C GLY A 150 -14.56 -16.41 -8.05
N ILE A 151 -13.63 -16.21 -7.11
CA ILE A 151 -13.70 -15.13 -6.13
C ILE A 151 -13.42 -13.81 -6.87
N ILE A 152 -14.21 -12.78 -6.58
CA ILE A 152 -14.12 -11.49 -7.28
C ILE A 152 -13.97 -10.33 -6.31
N SER A 153 -13.57 -9.18 -6.83
CA SER A 153 -13.56 -7.92 -6.07
C SER A 153 -14.95 -7.59 -5.54
N GLY A 154 -15.02 -7.24 -4.27
CA GLY A 154 -16.25 -6.94 -3.54
C GLY A 154 -16.82 -8.10 -2.72
N ASP A 155 -16.41 -9.34 -2.95
CA ASP A 155 -16.75 -10.47 -2.08
C ASP A 155 -16.21 -10.24 -0.65
N LEU A 156 -16.94 -10.72 0.35
CA LEU A 156 -16.51 -10.63 1.74
C LEU A 156 -15.95 -11.97 2.22
N ILE A 157 -14.85 -11.95 2.92
CA ILE A 157 -14.34 -13.13 3.62
C ILE A 157 -15.09 -13.24 4.95
N ASP A 158 -15.90 -14.28 5.11
CA ASP A 158 -16.65 -14.52 6.35
C ASP A 158 -15.83 -15.35 7.34
N LYS A 159 -15.27 -16.50 6.89
CA LYS A 159 -14.43 -17.36 7.73
C LYS A 159 -13.21 -17.88 6.97
N VAL A 160 -12.14 -18.16 7.74
CA VAL A 160 -10.95 -18.88 7.27
C VAL A 160 -10.67 -20.03 8.23
N ASP A 161 -10.70 -21.27 7.74
CA ASP A 161 -10.59 -22.50 8.54
C ASP A 161 -11.57 -22.51 9.72
N GLY A 162 -12.81 -22.08 9.50
CA GLY A 162 -13.89 -22.04 10.47
C GLY A 162 -13.84 -20.86 11.46
N ILE A 163 -12.77 -20.03 11.44
CA ILE A 163 -12.62 -18.87 12.33
C ILE A 163 -13.15 -17.62 11.61
N SER A 164 -13.99 -16.83 12.30
CA SER A 164 -14.55 -15.59 11.75
C SER A 164 -13.44 -14.58 11.37
N SER A 165 -13.52 -14.03 10.17
CA SER A 165 -12.59 -12.99 9.72
C SER A 165 -12.68 -11.71 10.56
N SER A 166 -13.86 -11.42 11.10
CA SER A 166 -14.07 -10.28 12.01
C SER A 166 -13.34 -10.46 13.36
N GLU A 167 -13.19 -11.70 13.83
CA GLU A 167 -12.39 -12.02 15.03
C GLU A 167 -10.89 -11.98 14.73
N LEU A 168 -10.50 -12.44 13.55
CA LEU A 168 -9.10 -12.46 13.12
C LEU A 168 -8.57 -11.04 12.85
N GLY A 169 -9.39 -10.17 12.30
CA GLY A 169 -8.98 -8.90 11.71
C GLY A 169 -8.24 -9.09 10.39
N LEU A 170 -7.98 -7.98 9.69
CA LEU A 170 -7.41 -7.98 8.34
C LEU A 170 -6.06 -8.70 8.26
N ALA A 171 -5.14 -8.38 9.17
CA ALA A 171 -3.78 -8.92 9.14
C ALA A 171 -3.74 -10.44 9.34
N ASN A 172 -4.46 -10.95 10.36
CA ASN A 172 -4.47 -12.40 10.65
C ASN A 172 -5.25 -13.17 9.58
N THR A 173 -6.33 -12.61 9.02
CA THR A 173 -7.06 -13.19 7.89
C THR A 173 -6.12 -13.34 6.69
N ALA A 174 -5.38 -12.29 6.33
CA ALA A 174 -4.41 -12.34 5.26
C ALA A 174 -3.27 -13.34 5.54
N SER A 175 -2.78 -13.42 6.78
CA SER A 175 -1.74 -14.37 7.17
C SER A 175 -2.20 -15.82 7.04
N LYS A 176 -3.44 -16.14 7.43
CA LYS A 176 -4.01 -17.50 7.31
C LYS A 176 -4.22 -17.94 5.85
N LEU A 177 -4.48 -17.02 4.93
CA LEU A 177 -4.64 -17.32 3.51
C LEU A 177 -3.30 -17.59 2.81
N ARG A 178 -2.18 -17.19 3.41
CA ARG A 178 -0.82 -17.54 3.01
C ARG A 178 -0.39 -18.85 3.64
N GLY A 179 0.68 -19.44 3.14
CA GLY A 179 1.26 -20.67 3.68
C GLY A 179 2.03 -21.42 2.62
N ASP A 180 2.57 -22.59 2.99
CA ASP A 180 3.38 -23.39 2.10
C ASP A 180 2.59 -23.87 0.89
N SER A 181 3.24 -23.87 -0.29
CA SER A 181 2.66 -24.36 -1.54
C SER A 181 2.22 -25.83 -1.40
N GLY A 182 1.03 -26.16 -1.92
CA GLY A 182 0.41 -27.48 -1.83
C GLY A 182 -0.46 -27.66 -0.56
N THR A 183 -0.41 -26.76 0.42
CA THR A 183 -1.33 -26.81 1.56
C THR A 183 -2.70 -26.20 1.21
N LYS A 184 -3.74 -26.62 1.93
CA LYS A 184 -5.11 -26.16 1.69
C LYS A 184 -5.60 -25.22 2.78
N VAL A 185 -6.57 -24.38 2.43
CA VAL A 185 -7.29 -23.51 3.36
C VAL A 185 -8.76 -23.46 2.96
N LEU A 186 -9.65 -23.66 3.93
CA LEU A 186 -11.08 -23.52 3.73
C LEU A 186 -11.50 -22.07 3.93
N VAL A 187 -12.08 -21.47 2.88
CA VAL A 187 -12.53 -20.08 2.92
C VAL A 187 -14.04 -20.02 2.73
N GLN A 188 -14.75 -19.43 3.67
CA GLN A 188 -16.15 -19.09 3.53
C GLN A 188 -16.26 -17.64 3.08
N ILE A 189 -16.92 -17.40 1.95
CA ILE A 189 -17.17 -16.07 1.40
C ILE A 189 -18.65 -15.74 1.38
N ILE A 190 -18.96 -14.46 1.44
CA ILE A 190 -20.28 -13.91 1.09
C ILE A 190 -20.07 -13.17 -0.23
N SER A 191 -20.68 -13.67 -1.29
CA SER A 191 -20.54 -13.09 -2.63
C SER A 191 -21.24 -11.72 -2.71
N THR A 192 -20.95 -10.96 -3.76
CA THR A 192 -21.64 -9.68 -4.04
C THR A 192 -23.14 -9.83 -4.30
N SER A 193 -23.64 -11.06 -4.46
CA SER A 193 -25.07 -11.42 -4.53
C SER A 193 -25.64 -11.97 -3.21
N ASP A 194 -24.93 -11.78 -2.09
CA ASP A 194 -25.27 -12.29 -0.75
C ASP A 194 -25.33 -13.83 -0.62
N GLU A 195 -24.78 -14.55 -1.58
CA GLU A 195 -24.67 -16.00 -1.54
C GLU A 195 -23.46 -16.43 -0.71
N ILE A 196 -23.67 -17.35 0.24
CA ILE A 196 -22.59 -17.92 1.06
C ILE A 196 -21.98 -19.12 0.33
N LYS A 197 -20.67 -19.12 0.13
CA LYS A 197 -19.92 -20.21 -0.50
C LYS A 197 -18.76 -20.64 0.38
N GLU A 198 -18.59 -21.96 0.52
CA GLU A 198 -17.37 -22.55 1.09
C GLU A 198 -16.48 -23.06 -0.04
N ILE A 199 -15.21 -22.65 -0.01
CA ILE A 199 -14.26 -22.93 -1.08
C ILE A 199 -12.98 -23.47 -0.46
N ASP A 200 -12.57 -24.66 -0.87
CA ASP A 200 -11.30 -25.29 -0.48
C ASP A 200 -10.22 -24.83 -1.48
N LEU A 201 -9.32 -23.94 -1.06
CA LEU A 201 -8.29 -23.36 -1.89
C LEU A 201 -6.94 -23.99 -1.59
N GLU A 202 -6.23 -24.45 -2.61
CA GLU A 202 -4.85 -24.90 -2.50
C GLU A 202 -3.89 -23.71 -2.59
N ARG A 203 -3.04 -23.53 -1.60
CA ARG A 203 -2.00 -22.49 -1.66
C ARG A 203 -0.95 -22.88 -2.70
N ARG A 204 -0.62 -21.94 -3.57
CA ARG A 204 0.41 -22.12 -4.62
C ARG A 204 1.35 -20.92 -4.65
N SER A 205 2.53 -21.12 -5.24
CA SER A 205 3.32 -19.98 -5.70
C SER A 205 2.56 -19.27 -6.81
N VAL A 206 2.21 -18.01 -6.58
CA VAL A 206 1.52 -17.19 -7.56
C VAL A 206 2.57 -16.46 -8.40
N ASP A 207 2.58 -16.73 -9.71
CA ASP A 207 3.49 -16.06 -10.65
C ASP A 207 3.11 -14.57 -10.79
N LEU A 208 3.90 -13.75 -10.12
CA LEU A 208 3.75 -12.30 -10.15
C LEU A 208 4.44 -11.72 -11.38
N ARG A 209 4.07 -12.17 -12.59
CA ARG A 209 4.44 -11.40 -13.80
C ARG A 209 3.63 -10.11 -13.82
N PRO A 210 4.19 -8.99 -13.30
CA PRO A 210 3.40 -7.78 -13.07
C PRO A 210 3.06 -7.06 -14.37
N VAL A 211 3.76 -7.34 -15.46
CA VAL A 211 3.55 -6.72 -16.77
C VAL A 211 3.36 -7.81 -17.82
N ARG A 212 2.32 -7.67 -18.62
CA ARG A 212 2.02 -8.55 -19.75
C ARG A 212 1.66 -7.71 -20.96
N THR A 213 2.17 -8.08 -22.14
CA THR A 213 1.87 -7.43 -23.42
C THR A 213 1.21 -8.40 -24.37
N LYS A 214 0.38 -7.88 -25.22
CA LYS A 214 -0.20 -8.60 -26.36
C LYS A 214 -0.45 -7.63 -27.48
N ARG A 215 -0.21 -8.04 -28.71
CA ARG A 215 -0.64 -7.32 -29.91
C ARG A 215 -2.05 -7.78 -30.27
N LEU A 216 -2.97 -6.85 -30.34
CA LEU A 216 -4.31 -7.05 -30.90
C LEU A 216 -4.28 -6.53 -32.33
N ARG A 217 -4.72 -7.34 -33.27
CA ARG A 217 -4.68 -6.97 -34.67
C ARG A 217 -6.12 -6.97 -35.21
N ASP A 218 -6.56 -5.84 -35.65
CA ASP A 218 -7.71 -5.67 -36.52
C ASP A 218 -7.23 -5.49 -37.97
N ASP A 219 -8.15 -5.56 -38.94
CA ASP A 219 -7.82 -5.41 -40.37
C ASP A 219 -7.29 -4.02 -40.68
N SER A 220 -7.54 -3.01 -39.84
CA SER A 220 -7.22 -1.59 -40.09
C SER A 220 -6.07 -1.07 -39.25
N HIS A 221 -6.01 -1.39 -37.94
CA HIS A 221 -5.06 -0.79 -36.99
C HIS A 221 -4.39 -1.83 -36.10
N THR A 222 -3.21 -1.48 -35.60
CA THR A 222 -2.46 -2.30 -34.65
C THR A 222 -2.56 -1.71 -33.25
N ILE A 223 -3.23 -2.40 -32.34
CA ILE A 223 -3.41 -1.97 -30.95
C ILE A 223 -2.58 -2.84 -30.01
N GLY A 224 -1.85 -2.21 -29.11
CA GLY A 224 -1.13 -2.86 -28.02
C GLY A 224 -2.03 -3.03 -26.80
N TYR A 225 -2.09 -4.24 -26.26
CA TYR A 225 -2.66 -4.50 -24.95
C TYR A 225 -1.52 -4.61 -23.94
N LEU A 226 -1.55 -3.76 -22.93
CA LEU A 226 -0.56 -3.67 -21.86
C LEU A 226 -1.27 -3.82 -20.52
N ARG A 227 -1.03 -4.92 -19.81
CA ARG A 227 -1.64 -5.19 -18.50
C ARG A 227 -0.61 -5.06 -17.39
N ILE A 228 -0.96 -4.31 -16.35
CA ILE A 228 -0.21 -4.21 -15.10
C ILE A 228 -1.06 -4.86 -14.01
N THR A 229 -0.53 -5.89 -13.33
CA THR A 229 -1.26 -6.62 -12.28
C THR A 229 -0.89 -6.19 -10.87
N GLN A 230 0.26 -5.57 -10.69
CA GLN A 230 0.78 -5.05 -9.41
C GLN A 230 1.90 -4.06 -9.67
N PHE A 231 2.12 -3.11 -8.75
CA PHE A 231 3.25 -2.18 -8.78
C PHE A 231 4.35 -2.64 -7.80
N SER A 232 5.47 -3.12 -8.35
CA SER A 232 6.70 -3.45 -7.63
C SER A 232 7.86 -2.61 -8.15
N GLU A 233 9.01 -2.68 -7.49
CA GLU A 233 10.22 -1.94 -7.89
C GLU A 233 10.67 -2.23 -9.33
N SER A 234 10.44 -3.44 -9.82
CA SER A 234 10.82 -3.86 -11.16
C SER A 234 9.86 -3.38 -12.27
N VAL A 235 8.66 -2.89 -11.93
CA VAL A 235 7.60 -2.59 -12.91
C VAL A 235 7.97 -1.46 -13.86
N PRO A 236 8.53 -0.33 -13.43
CA PRO A 236 8.89 0.74 -14.37
C PRO A 236 9.79 0.24 -15.50
N LYS A 237 10.86 -0.51 -15.17
CA LYS A 237 11.75 -1.09 -16.18
C LYS A 237 11.03 -2.09 -17.11
N LYS A 238 10.15 -2.94 -16.57
CA LYS A 238 9.36 -3.87 -17.37
C LYS A 238 8.36 -3.17 -18.28
N ILE A 239 7.84 -2.01 -17.89
CA ILE A 239 6.97 -1.18 -18.73
C ILE A 239 7.79 -0.56 -19.87
N GLU A 240 8.99 -0.05 -19.60
CA GLU A 240 9.89 0.45 -20.64
C GLU A 240 10.19 -0.63 -21.69
N GLU A 241 10.57 -1.84 -21.25
CA GLU A 241 10.80 -2.99 -22.13
C GLU A 241 9.54 -3.36 -22.93
N ALA A 242 8.37 -3.34 -22.29
CA ALA A 242 7.08 -3.63 -22.91
C ALA A 242 6.69 -2.57 -23.97
N LEU A 243 6.91 -1.29 -23.68
CA LEU A 243 6.65 -0.19 -24.63
C LEU A 243 7.61 -0.26 -25.81
N GLN A 244 8.87 -0.63 -25.60
CA GLN A 244 9.80 -0.87 -26.69
C GLN A 244 9.34 -2.04 -27.57
N GLU A 245 8.91 -3.15 -26.99
CA GLU A 245 8.35 -4.28 -27.72
C GLU A 245 7.11 -3.88 -28.57
N LEU A 246 6.21 -3.06 -28.00
CA LEU A 246 5.03 -2.58 -28.72
C LEU A 246 5.40 -1.61 -29.85
N LYS A 247 6.40 -0.76 -29.65
CA LYS A 247 6.96 0.10 -30.69
C LYS A 247 7.54 -0.71 -31.87
N ASP A 248 8.35 -1.72 -31.57
CA ASP A 248 8.92 -2.60 -32.60
C ASP A 248 7.85 -3.35 -33.40
N LYS A 249 6.65 -3.49 -32.83
CA LYS A 249 5.47 -4.06 -33.50
C LYS A 249 4.57 -3.04 -34.18
N GLU A 250 5.03 -1.79 -34.29
CA GLU A 250 4.32 -0.69 -34.96
C GLU A 250 2.89 -0.49 -34.40
N VAL A 251 2.77 -0.47 -33.05
CA VAL A 251 1.49 -0.27 -32.38
C VAL A 251 1.09 1.20 -32.46
N GLU A 252 -0.13 1.46 -32.91
CA GLU A 252 -0.69 2.80 -33.13
C GLU A 252 -1.44 3.33 -31.89
N GLY A 253 -2.02 2.42 -31.06
CA GLY A 253 -2.74 2.77 -29.85
C GLY A 253 -2.55 1.73 -28.75
N ILE A 254 -2.76 2.13 -27.48
CA ILE A 254 -2.56 1.25 -26.33
C ILE A 254 -3.86 1.12 -25.50
N ILE A 255 -4.21 -0.12 -25.17
CA ILE A 255 -5.16 -0.44 -24.10
C ILE A 255 -4.33 -0.80 -22.87
N LEU A 256 -4.33 0.09 -21.87
CA LEU A 256 -3.73 -0.14 -20.57
C LEU A 256 -4.76 -0.79 -19.64
N ASP A 257 -4.50 -2.01 -19.17
CA ASP A 257 -5.41 -2.73 -18.30
C ASP A 257 -4.92 -2.74 -16.85
N LEU A 258 -5.64 -2.02 -15.99
CA LEU A 258 -5.42 -1.91 -14.55
C LEU A 258 -6.50 -2.65 -13.74
N ARG A 259 -7.36 -3.44 -14.39
CA ARG A 259 -8.41 -4.20 -13.69
C ARG A 259 -7.79 -5.19 -12.71
N ASN A 260 -8.36 -5.24 -11.50
CA ASN A 260 -7.87 -6.06 -10.37
C ASN A 260 -6.39 -5.80 -10.00
N ASN A 261 -5.88 -4.62 -10.29
CA ASN A 261 -4.59 -4.17 -9.77
C ASN A 261 -4.80 -3.31 -8.52
N SER A 262 -4.61 -3.89 -7.35
CA SER A 262 -4.79 -3.18 -6.07
C SER A 262 -3.67 -2.19 -5.72
N GLY A 263 -2.74 -1.95 -6.64
CA GLY A 263 -1.63 -1.02 -6.45
C GLY A 263 -0.32 -1.71 -6.11
N GLY A 264 0.38 -1.19 -5.13
CA GLY A 264 1.72 -1.58 -4.70
C GLY A 264 2.55 -0.34 -4.39
N LEU A 265 3.80 -0.29 -4.85
CA LEU A 265 4.70 0.86 -4.62
C LEU A 265 4.18 2.11 -5.34
N VAL A 266 3.92 3.17 -4.58
CA VAL A 266 3.48 4.48 -5.10
C VAL A 266 4.52 5.05 -6.07
N SER A 267 5.82 4.97 -5.74
CA SER A 267 6.91 5.40 -6.61
C SER A 267 6.91 4.70 -7.96
N SER A 268 6.54 3.42 -7.99
CA SER A 268 6.43 2.65 -9.24
C SER A 268 5.25 3.12 -10.09
N GLY A 269 4.09 3.40 -9.48
CA GLY A 269 2.92 3.96 -10.19
C GLY A 269 3.22 5.33 -10.81
N ILE A 270 3.91 6.20 -10.07
CA ILE A 270 4.35 7.52 -10.54
C ILE A 270 5.35 7.40 -11.69
N ALA A 271 6.36 6.53 -11.56
CA ALA A 271 7.34 6.30 -12.61
C ALA A 271 6.71 5.74 -13.90
N VAL A 272 5.65 4.93 -13.77
CA VAL A 272 4.89 4.44 -14.94
C VAL A 272 4.07 5.56 -15.58
N ALA A 273 3.47 6.46 -14.78
CA ALA A 273 2.75 7.62 -15.33
C ALA A 273 3.68 8.52 -16.16
N ASP A 274 4.93 8.67 -15.76
CA ASP A 274 5.95 9.48 -16.44
C ASP A 274 6.24 9.00 -17.87
N TYR A 275 6.00 7.73 -18.19
CA TYR A 275 6.13 7.23 -19.58
C TYR A 275 5.02 7.71 -20.52
N PHE A 276 3.91 8.19 -20.01
CA PHE A 276 2.72 8.57 -20.78
C PHE A 276 2.37 10.05 -20.72
N ILE A 277 2.91 10.78 -19.74
CA ILE A 277 2.56 12.18 -19.45
C ILE A 277 3.83 13.03 -19.53
N SER A 278 3.77 14.22 -20.12
CA SER A 278 4.90 15.15 -20.24
C SER A 278 4.61 16.48 -19.53
N GLU A 279 5.50 16.89 -18.63
CA GLU A 279 5.48 18.20 -17.95
C GLU A 279 4.14 18.55 -17.27
N GLN A 280 3.39 17.52 -16.82
CA GLN A 280 2.10 17.69 -16.17
C GLN A 280 2.09 17.06 -14.77
N PRO A 281 1.22 17.50 -13.87
CA PRO A 281 1.07 16.88 -12.56
C PRO A 281 0.62 15.42 -12.67
N ILE A 282 1.26 14.54 -11.91
CA ILE A 282 0.87 13.12 -11.79
C ILE A 282 -0.02 12.95 -10.56
N VAL A 283 0.38 13.53 -9.43
CA VAL A 283 -0.34 13.39 -8.16
C VAL A 283 0.04 14.55 -7.23
N GLU A 284 -0.90 15.00 -6.41
CA GLU A 284 -0.60 15.87 -5.28
C GLU A 284 -0.66 15.08 -3.98
N THR A 285 0.26 15.36 -3.05
CA THR A 285 0.25 14.74 -1.71
C THR A 285 0.03 15.78 -0.63
N LYS A 286 -0.78 15.40 0.37
CA LYS A 286 -1.00 16.19 1.58
C LYS A 286 -0.51 15.37 2.76
N ASP A 287 0.57 15.83 3.40
CA ASP A 287 1.14 15.23 4.60
C ASP A 287 0.51 15.79 5.89
N ARG A 288 1.05 15.39 7.03
CA ARG A 288 0.65 15.87 8.36
C ARG A 288 0.76 17.39 8.58
N ASN A 289 1.57 18.08 7.76
CA ASN A 289 1.75 19.53 7.84
C ASN A 289 0.79 20.26 6.90
N GLY A 290 -0.04 19.52 6.16
CA GLY A 290 -0.96 20.07 5.18
C GLY A 290 -0.29 20.54 3.89
N ILE A 291 1.00 20.26 3.70
CA ILE A 291 1.77 20.64 2.52
C ILE A 291 1.33 19.78 1.35
N LYS A 292 0.96 20.43 0.26
CA LYS A 292 0.72 19.79 -1.02
C LYS A 292 2.01 19.76 -1.80
N ASP A 293 2.57 18.57 -1.96
CA ASP A 293 3.71 18.33 -2.84
C ASP A 293 3.18 17.73 -4.14
N ALA A 294 3.38 18.46 -5.25
CA ALA A 294 2.96 18.01 -6.57
C ALA A 294 4.12 17.29 -7.26
N MET A 295 3.92 16.03 -7.59
CA MET A 295 4.85 15.28 -8.43
C MET A 295 4.50 15.54 -9.89
N ILE A 296 5.44 16.13 -10.63
CA ILE A 296 5.31 16.51 -12.02
C ILE A 296 6.11 15.55 -12.87
N SER A 297 5.53 15.10 -14.00
CA SER A 297 6.21 14.26 -14.97
C SER A 297 7.37 15.00 -15.65
N GLN A 298 8.35 14.20 -16.10
CA GLN A 298 9.50 14.72 -16.85
C GLN A 298 9.10 15.06 -18.30
N LYS A 299 10.05 15.53 -19.07
CA LYS A 299 9.80 16.14 -20.39
C LYS A 299 9.45 15.15 -21.50
N ASN A 300 9.84 13.88 -21.42
CA ASN A 300 9.77 12.95 -22.53
C ASN A 300 8.81 11.80 -22.27
N THR A 301 7.68 11.80 -22.97
CA THR A 301 6.80 10.62 -23.00
C THR A 301 7.41 9.53 -23.88
N PHE A 302 7.22 8.29 -23.47
CA PHE A 302 7.68 7.13 -24.23
C PHE A 302 6.69 6.75 -25.34
N PHE A 303 5.41 7.03 -25.11
CA PHE A 303 4.31 6.79 -26.03
C PHE A 303 3.27 7.91 -25.94
N ASP A 304 3.03 8.60 -27.02
CA ASP A 304 2.08 9.73 -27.13
C ASP A 304 0.82 9.42 -27.95
N GLY A 305 0.72 8.22 -28.55
CA GLY A 305 -0.44 7.77 -29.31
C GLY A 305 -1.70 7.61 -28.46
N PRO A 306 -2.87 7.36 -29.06
CA PRO A 306 -4.13 7.25 -28.36
C PRO A 306 -4.15 6.09 -27.36
N MET A 307 -4.80 6.33 -26.20
CA MET A 307 -4.87 5.36 -25.11
C MET A 307 -6.28 5.21 -24.55
N VAL A 308 -6.58 3.99 -24.17
CA VAL A 308 -7.70 3.65 -23.28
C VAL A 308 -7.15 2.97 -22.05
N THR A 309 -7.64 3.33 -20.87
CA THR A 309 -7.29 2.67 -19.61
C THR A 309 -8.51 1.94 -19.05
N LEU A 310 -8.40 0.62 -18.88
CA LEU A 310 -9.45 -0.21 -18.29
C LEU A 310 -9.28 -0.27 -16.78
N VAL A 311 -10.36 0.06 -16.05
CA VAL A 311 -10.39 0.10 -14.58
C VAL A 311 -11.63 -0.60 -14.05
N ASN A 312 -11.56 -1.16 -12.83
CA ASN A 312 -12.70 -1.77 -12.15
C ASN A 312 -12.61 -1.56 -10.63
N LYS A 313 -13.53 -2.16 -9.88
CA LYS A 313 -13.59 -2.09 -8.41
C LYS A 313 -12.32 -2.64 -7.71
N GLY A 314 -11.54 -3.48 -8.39
CA GLY A 314 -10.26 -4.01 -7.90
C GLY A 314 -9.06 -3.13 -8.24
N THR A 315 -9.25 -2.03 -8.97
CA THR A 315 -8.20 -1.02 -9.23
C THR A 315 -8.06 -0.11 -8.01
N ALA A 316 -6.90 -0.10 -7.34
CA ALA A 316 -6.74 0.63 -6.08
C ALA A 316 -5.34 1.25 -5.91
N SER A 317 -5.22 2.27 -5.03
CA SER A 317 -3.94 2.84 -4.56
C SER A 317 -3.06 3.36 -5.71
N ALA A 318 -1.82 2.85 -5.89
CA ALA A 318 -0.90 3.25 -6.96
C ALA A 318 -1.52 3.15 -8.36
N SER A 319 -2.44 2.19 -8.58
CA SER A 319 -3.20 2.08 -9.82
C SER A 319 -4.18 3.24 -10.00
N GLU A 320 -4.74 3.76 -8.90
CA GLU A 320 -5.61 4.95 -8.95
C GLU A 320 -4.81 6.23 -9.17
N ILE A 321 -3.57 6.30 -8.67
CA ILE A 321 -2.65 7.41 -8.98
C ILE A 321 -2.40 7.45 -10.49
N LEU A 322 -2.03 6.31 -11.09
CA LEU A 322 -1.81 6.22 -12.54
C LEU A 322 -3.10 6.53 -13.31
N ALA A 323 -4.21 5.88 -12.98
CA ALA A 323 -5.49 6.09 -13.67
C ALA A 323 -5.96 7.55 -13.57
N GLY A 324 -5.92 8.14 -12.36
CA GLY A 324 -6.32 9.53 -12.13
C GLY A 324 -5.42 10.54 -12.84
N SER A 325 -4.12 10.27 -12.89
CA SER A 325 -3.19 11.13 -13.65
C SER A 325 -3.45 11.10 -15.15
N LEU A 326 -3.73 9.91 -15.70
CA LEU A 326 -4.05 9.76 -17.13
C LEU A 326 -5.40 10.40 -17.47
N GLN A 327 -6.40 10.29 -16.61
CA GLN A 327 -7.71 10.89 -16.80
C GLN A 327 -7.66 12.42 -16.71
N ASP A 328 -7.12 12.94 -15.61
CA ASP A 328 -7.12 14.38 -15.32
C ASP A 328 -6.28 15.20 -16.33
N ASN A 329 -5.23 14.59 -16.87
CA ASN A 329 -4.42 15.16 -17.96
C ASN A 329 -4.98 14.87 -19.37
N GLU A 330 -6.17 14.27 -19.48
CA GLU A 330 -6.81 13.93 -20.76
C GLU A 330 -5.92 13.04 -21.66
N ARG A 331 -4.98 12.30 -21.02
CA ARG A 331 -4.02 11.45 -21.74
C ARG A 331 -4.63 10.12 -22.17
N SER A 332 -5.60 9.62 -21.42
CA SER A 332 -6.27 8.36 -21.70
C SER A 332 -7.75 8.45 -21.32
N THR A 333 -8.62 7.88 -22.15
CA THR A 333 -10.03 7.68 -21.76
C THR A 333 -10.13 6.49 -20.82
N LEU A 334 -10.60 6.72 -19.59
CA LEU A 334 -10.88 5.65 -18.65
C LEU A 334 -12.20 4.96 -19.00
N MET A 335 -12.17 3.64 -19.14
CA MET A 335 -13.35 2.82 -19.42
C MET A 335 -13.49 1.71 -18.38
N GLY A 336 -14.71 1.39 -17.97
CA GLY A 336 -14.96 0.31 -17.04
C GLY A 336 -15.92 0.65 -15.91
N LYS A 337 -15.54 0.33 -14.67
CA LYS A 337 -16.32 0.60 -13.46
C LYS A 337 -15.49 1.45 -12.49
N GLN A 338 -16.21 2.09 -11.56
CA GLN A 338 -15.60 2.88 -10.49
C GLN A 338 -14.53 2.09 -9.74
N THR A 339 -13.41 2.75 -9.43
CA THR A 339 -12.28 2.15 -8.73
C THR A 339 -12.53 2.02 -7.23
N TYR A 340 -11.60 1.45 -6.50
CA TYR A 340 -11.75 1.11 -5.08
C TYR A 340 -11.87 2.32 -4.15
N GLY A 341 -11.01 3.33 -4.34
CA GLY A 341 -10.98 4.53 -3.49
C GLY A 341 -9.99 4.45 -2.33
N LYS A 342 -8.75 4.02 -2.58
CA LYS A 342 -7.69 4.07 -1.57
C LYS A 342 -6.79 5.27 -1.81
N GLY A 343 -7.13 6.41 -1.20
CA GLY A 343 -6.42 7.68 -1.31
C GLY A 343 -5.38 7.94 -0.21
N LEU A 344 -4.96 6.92 0.53
CA LEU A 344 -4.01 7.03 1.63
C LEU A 344 -2.68 6.34 1.29
N ILE A 345 -1.58 6.97 1.70
CA ILE A 345 -0.21 6.48 1.51
C ILE A 345 0.34 5.95 2.83
N GLN A 346 0.81 4.70 2.82
CA GLN A 346 1.48 4.09 3.97
C GLN A 346 2.99 4.11 3.80
N SER A 347 3.69 4.40 4.89
CA SER A 347 5.13 4.18 5.04
C SER A 347 5.36 2.91 5.87
N LEU A 348 6.24 2.06 5.38
CA LEU A 348 6.67 0.87 6.11
C LEU A 348 7.92 1.23 6.92
N LYS A 349 7.84 1.11 8.25
CA LYS A 349 8.94 1.38 9.16
C LYS A 349 9.37 0.10 9.87
N SER A 350 10.68 -0.09 10.03
CA SER A 350 11.22 -1.15 10.88
C SER A 350 10.93 -0.84 12.34
N LEU A 351 10.58 -1.86 13.11
CA LEU A 351 10.27 -1.77 14.53
C LEU A 351 10.94 -2.93 15.26
N GLY A 352 12.25 -2.91 15.46
CA GLY A 352 12.98 -3.95 16.19
C GLY A 352 12.60 -5.41 15.90
N GLU A 353 13.34 -6.38 16.38
CA GLU A 353 13.00 -7.82 16.33
C GLU A 353 12.43 -8.34 14.98
N GLU A 354 12.96 -7.85 13.86
CA GLU A 354 12.51 -8.20 12.51
C GLU A 354 11.04 -7.81 12.21
N SER A 355 10.42 -7.03 13.07
CA SER A 355 9.04 -6.54 12.93
C SER A 355 8.97 -5.20 12.22
N GLY A 356 7.79 -4.80 11.81
CA GLY A 356 7.54 -3.50 11.20
C GLY A 356 6.20 -2.92 11.61
N ILE A 357 6.02 -1.65 11.28
CA ILE A 357 4.74 -0.96 11.38
C ILE A 357 4.46 -0.25 10.07
N ALA A 358 3.27 -0.46 9.53
CA ALA A 358 2.75 0.36 8.44
C ALA A 358 2.03 1.55 9.07
N ILE A 359 2.33 2.76 8.60
CA ILE A 359 1.76 4.01 9.12
C ILE A 359 1.23 4.82 7.96
N THR A 360 0.00 5.29 8.02
CA THR A 360 -0.53 6.26 7.06
C THR A 360 0.14 7.61 7.27
N VAL A 361 0.93 8.04 6.28
CA VAL A 361 1.78 9.24 6.38
C VAL A 361 1.28 10.42 5.54
N ALA A 362 0.44 10.15 4.54
CA ALA A 362 -0.12 11.17 3.66
C ALA A 362 -1.44 10.69 3.02
N SER A 363 -2.21 11.64 2.52
CA SER A 363 -3.26 11.39 1.52
C SER A 363 -2.81 11.92 0.17
N TYR A 364 -3.33 11.35 -0.90
CA TYR A 364 -3.09 11.90 -2.23
C TYR A 364 -4.38 12.39 -2.89
N LEU A 365 -4.20 13.36 -3.76
CA LEU A 365 -5.23 13.95 -4.60
C LEU A 365 -4.85 13.72 -6.06
N THR A 366 -5.83 13.60 -6.93
CA THR A 366 -5.57 13.59 -8.38
C THR A 366 -5.04 14.96 -8.83
N PRO A 367 -4.45 15.09 -10.03
CA PRO A 367 -3.96 16.37 -10.55
C PRO A 367 -4.98 17.52 -10.47
N LYS A 368 -6.27 17.25 -10.66
CA LYS A 368 -7.34 18.23 -10.51
C LYS A 368 -7.76 18.48 -9.05
N GLY A 369 -7.06 17.92 -8.08
CA GLY A 369 -7.29 18.12 -6.64
C GLY A 369 -8.42 17.28 -6.05
N ASN A 370 -8.87 16.23 -6.73
CA ASN A 370 -9.95 15.37 -6.23
C ASN A 370 -9.42 14.39 -5.18
N ASN A 371 -10.09 14.34 -4.02
CA ASN A 371 -9.84 13.31 -3.02
C ASN A 371 -10.66 12.05 -3.38
N ILE A 372 -9.95 10.94 -3.58
CA ILE A 372 -10.57 9.68 -3.97
C ILE A 372 -10.82 8.73 -2.79
N GLN A 373 -10.37 9.06 -1.58
CA GLN A 373 -10.55 8.20 -0.40
C GLN A 373 -12.03 7.84 -0.18
N GLY A 374 -12.34 6.54 -0.13
CA GLY A 374 -13.69 6.00 0.03
C GLY A 374 -14.61 6.20 -1.19
N LYS A 375 -14.17 6.92 -2.24
CA LYS A 375 -14.98 7.23 -3.42
C LYS A 375 -14.50 6.53 -4.68
N GLY A 376 -13.18 6.45 -4.87
CA GLY A 376 -12.57 5.98 -6.11
C GLY A 376 -12.68 6.98 -7.27
N ILE A 377 -12.21 6.54 -8.42
CA ILE A 377 -12.25 7.28 -9.68
C ILE A 377 -13.41 6.76 -10.52
N THR A 378 -14.26 7.66 -11.00
CA THR A 378 -15.34 7.34 -11.93
C THR A 378 -14.77 7.33 -13.34
N PRO A 379 -14.88 6.24 -14.11
CA PRO A 379 -14.40 6.20 -15.49
C PRO A 379 -15.22 7.12 -16.39
N ASP A 380 -14.59 7.62 -17.48
CA ASP A 380 -15.24 8.48 -18.49
C ASP A 380 -16.35 7.72 -19.24
N LYS A 381 -16.16 6.41 -19.42
CA LYS A 381 -17.12 5.51 -20.06
C LYS A 381 -17.39 4.29 -19.17
N ILE A 382 -18.61 4.23 -18.64
CA ILE A 382 -19.06 3.09 -17.85
C ILE A 382 -19.32 1.92 -18.76
N LEU A 383 -18.73 0.75 -18.45
CA LEU A 383 -18.99 -0.51 -19.14
C LEU A 383 -19.92 -1.39 -18.28
N ASP A 384 -21.19 -1.39 -18.64
CA ASP A 384 -22.20 -2.25 -17.98
C ASP A 384 -22.27 -3.64 -18.63
N LEU A 385 -21.12 -4.30 -18.67
CA LEU A 385 -20.94 -5.63 -19.24
C LEU A 385 -20.28 -6.53 -18.19
N PRO A 386 -20.55 -7.86 -18.22
CA PRO A 386 -19.80 -8.78 -17.38
C PRO A 386 -18.30 -8.72 -17.67
N GLU A 387 -17.49 -8.74 -16.62
CA GLU A 387 -16.04 -8.87 -16.75
C GLU A 387 -15.67 -10.27 -17.24
N ALA A 388 -14.63 -10.35 -18.05
CA ALA A 388 -14.12 -11.64 -18.51
C ALA A 388 -13.49 -12.39 -17.31
N ARG A 389 -13.57 -13.73 -17.33
CA ARG A 389 -12.84 -14.57 -16.37
C ARG A 389 -11.33 -14.46 -16.58
N GLU A 390 -10.92 -14.33 -17.82
CA GLU A 390 -9.54 -14.23 -18.24
C GLU A 390 -9.36 -12.92 -19.05
N TYR A 391 -8.63 -11.99 -18.48
CA TYR A 391 -8.45 -10.65 -19.07
C TYR A 391 -7.55 -10.67 -20.30
N GLY A 392 -7.93 -9.88 -21.32
CA GLY A 392 -7.19 -9.75 -22.56
C GLY A 392 -7.32 -10.91 -23.54
N ASN A 393 -8.21 -11.87 -23.29
CA ASN A 393 -8.52 -12.92 -24.26
C ASN A 393 -9.57 -12.47 -25.31
N SER A 394 -9.86 -13.32 -26.31
CA SER A 394 -10.80 -13.01 -27.37
C SER A 394 -12.26 -12.86 -26.92
N GLU A 395 -12.59 -13.32 -25.71
CA GLU A 395 -13.94 -13.22 -25.13
C GLU A 395 -14.09 -11.98 -24.23
N ASP A 396 -13.01 -11.23 -24.01
CA ASP A 396 -13.01 -10.04 -23.17
C ASP A 396 -13.75 -8.87 -23.86
N LYS A 397 -15.02 -8.74 -23.52
CA LYS A 397 -15.89 -7.70 -24.08
C LYS A 397 -15.44 -6.29 -23.77
N TRP A 398 -14.74 -6.08 -22.66
CA TRP A 398 -14.25 -4.75 -22.30
C TRP A 398 -13.07 -4.36 -23.19
N VAL A 399 -12.16 -5.28 -23.46
CA VAL A 399 -11.08 -5.07 -24.43
C VAL A 399 -11.64 -4.79 -25.82
N LYS A 400 -12.63 -5.58 -26.29
CA LYS A 400 -13.30 -5.33 -27.56
C LYS A 400 -13.92 -3.93 -27.65
N ASN A 401 -14.58 -3.46 -26.59
CA ASN A 401 -15.13 -2.10 -26.53
C ASN A 401 -14.03 -1.02 -26.60
N ALA A 402 -12.90 -1.26 -25.91
CA ALA A 402 -11.74 -0.37 -25.98
C ALA A 402 -11.12 -0.33 -27.39
N GLU A 403 -11.02 -1.48 -28.06
CA GLU A 403 -10.56 -1.56 -29.47
C GLU A 403 -11.48 -0.76 -30.40
N ILE A 404 -12.79 -0.97 -30.32
CA ILE A 404 -13.79 -0.23 -31.11
C ILE A 404 -13.65 1.29 -30.88
N TYR A 405 -13.46 1.68 -29.63
CA TYR A 405 -13.30 3.09 -29.31
C TYR A 405 -12.01 3.66 -29.89
N LEU A 406 -10.87 3.00 -29.75
CA LEU A 406 -9.59 3.42 -30.33
C LEU A 406 -9.69 3.51 -31.85
N ASN A 407 -10.27 2.51 -32.53
CA ASN A 407 -10.47 2.54 -33.97
C ASN A 407 -11.30 3.75 -34.40
N SER A 408 -12.33 4.14 -33.62
CA SER A 408 -13.14 5.32 -33.91
C SER A 408 -12.36 6.64 -33.78
N LEU A 409 -11.27 6.68 -32.99
CA LEU A 409 -10.39 7.86 -32.89
C LEU A 409 -9.47 7.97 -34.11
N PHE A 410 -8.95 6.84 -34.59
CA PHE A 410 -8.13 6.80 -35.81
C PHE A 410 -8.94 7.23 -37.03
N ASP A 411 -10.15 6.69 -37.22
CA ASP A 411 -11.02 6.98 -38.36
C ASP A 411 -11.43 8.47 -38.44
N LYS A 412 -11.52 9.15 -37.32
CA LYS A 412 -11.86 10.59 -37.28
C LYS A 412 -10.70 11.51 -37.56
N GLY A 413 -9.47 11.00 -37.70
CA GLY A 413 -8.27 11.79 -37.83
C GLY A 413 -7.97 12.69 -36.62
N GLU A 414 -8.55 12.38 -35.47
CA GLU A 414 -8.32 13.10 -34.19
C GLU A 414 -6.94 12.77 -33.61
N VAL A 415 -6.19 11.89 -34.24
CA VAL A 415 -4.90 11.37 -33.79
C VAL A 415 -3.79 11.89 -34.69
N LYS A 416 -2.83 12.60 -34.10
CA LYS A 416 -1.52 12.80 -34.73
C LYS A 416 -0.82 11.45 -34.83
N GLU A 417 -0.09 11.19 -35.92
CA GLU A 417 0.76 9.99 -36.04
C GLU A 417 1.61 9.85 -34.76
N SER A 418 1.56 8.68 -34.11
CA SER A 418 2.28 8.42 -32.88
C SER A 418 3.78 8.56 -33.09
N HIS A 419 4.41 9.51 -32.44
CA HIS A 419 5.85 9.68 -32.44
C HIS A 419 6.44 9.04 -31.20
N TYR A 420 7.20 7.98 -31.38
CA TYR A 420 8.05 7.42 -30.34
C TYR A 420 9.37 8.22 -30.33
N GLU A 421 9.55 9.16 -29.40
CA GLU A 421 10.84 9.79 -29.15
C GLU A 421 11.69 8.94 -28.20
N ILE A 422 12.78 8.41 -28.70
CA ILE A 422 13.89 7.92 -27.90
C ILE A 422 15.12 8.71 -28.30
N GLU A 423 15.56 9.63 -27.45
CA GLU A 423 16.95 10.02 -27.45
C GLU A 423 17.78 8.84 -26.95
N SER A 424 18.62 8.28 -27.85
CA SER A 424 19.69 7.37 -27.47
C SER A 424 20.60 8.12 -26.48
N LYS A 425 20.48 7.85 -25.18
CA LYS A 425 21.53 8.20 -24.24
C LYS A 425 22.75 7.38 -24.63
N ASP A 426 23.72 8.06 -25.28
CA ASP A 426 25.05 7.53 -25.45
C ASP A 426 25.58 6.97 -24.14
N ILE A 427 25.67 5.65 -24.08
CA ILE A 427 26.44 4.95 -23.06
C ILE A 427 27.92 5.09 -23.49
N ASN A 428 28.53 6.22 -23.17
CA ASN A 428 29.97 6.40 -23.18
C ASN A 428 30.33 7.35 -22.03
N THR A 429 30.67 6.77 -20.91
CA THR A 429 31.88 6.95 -20.07
C THR A 429 31.71 6.18 -18.76
#